data_6a2b350db5fdb40b987c9f25e9dd8883
#
_entry.id   6a2b350db5fdb40b987c9f25e9dd8883
#
_cell.length_a   1.000
_cell.length_b   1.000
_cell.length_c   1.000
_cell.angle_alpha   90.00
_cell.angle_beta   90.00
_cell.angle_gamma   90.00
#
_symmetry.space_group_name_H-M   'P 1'
#
loop_
_entity.id
_entity.type
_entity.pdbx_description
1 polymer ?
#
loop_
_entity_poly.entity_id
_entity_poly.type
_entity_poly.pdbx_seq_one_letter_code
_entity_poly.pdbx_strand_id
1 'polypeptide(L)' 'MDANACRGANWYDLGFRDGLYGMQRMDFVYAEQCGKHGANLDVGAYAKGWQEGVWELDSRRKHGGAD' A
#
# COMPACT_ATOMS: atom_id res chain seq x y z
N MET A 1 8.98 -5.44 -8.86
CA MET A 1 8.39 -4.46 -9.80
C MET A 1 9.43 -4.09 -10.85
N ASP A 2 9.00 -3.89 -12.08
CA ASP A 2 9.89 -3.38 -13.12
C ASP A 2 9.96 -1.85 -13.07
N ALA A 3 10.84 -1.28 -13.89
CA ALA A 3 11.06 0.17 -13.88
C ALA A 3 9.80 0.96 -14.22
N ASN A 4 9.03 0.48 -15.19
CA ASN A 4 7.81 1.18 -15.60
C ASN A 4 6.75 1.14 -14.50
N ALA A 5 6.61 0.02 -13.84
CA ALA A 5 5.68 -0.11 -12.72
C ALA A 5 6.09 0.82 -11.57
N CYS A 6 7.38 0.91 -11.26
CA CYS A 6 7.86 1.79 -10.22
C CYS A 6 7.60 3.27 -10.52
N ARG A 7 7.83 3.67 -11.77
CA ARG A 7 7.64 5.08 -12.15
C ARG A 7 6.18 5.48 -12.24
N GLY A 8 5.32 4.55 -12.68
CA GLY A 8 3.90 4.81 -12.83
C GLY A 8 3.05 4.45 -11.64
N ALA A 9 3.66 3.99 -10.56
CA ALA A 9 2.91 3.51 -9.40
C ALA A 9 2.21 4.66 -8.68
N ASN A 10 0.94 4.43 -8.34
CA ASN A 10 0.23 5.28 -7.41
C ASN A 10 0.43 4.69 -6.02
N TRP A 11 1.35 5.26 -5.26
CA TRP A 11 1.75 4.68 -3.98
C TRP A 11 0.62 4.68 -2.94
N TYR A 12 -0.24 5.70 -2.99
CA TYR A 12 -1.41 5.72 -2.12
C TYR A 12 -2.32 4.52 -2.42
N ASP A 13 -2.61 4.28 -3.69
CA ASP A 13 -3.49 3.17 -4.09
C ASP A 13 -2.89 1.83 -3.73
N LEU A 14 -1.58 1.66 -3.92
CA LEU A 14 -0.90 0.44 -3.52
C LEU A 14 -0.99 0.22 -2.02
N GLY A 15 -0.76 1.27 -1.25
CA GLY A 15 -0.89 1.19 0.20
C GLY A 15 -2.31 0.83 0.61
N PHE A 16 -3.29 1.48 0.03
CA PHE A 16 -4.69 1.21 0.32
C PHE A 16 -5.04 -0.25 0.05
N ARG A 17 -4.63 -0.75 -1.11
CA ARG A 17 -4.86 -2.15 -1.47
C ARG A 17 -4.22 -3.11 -0.46
N ASP A 18 -2.97 -2.86 -0.10
CA ASP A 18 -2.27 -3.74 0.84
C ASP A 18 -2.95 -3.72 2.21
N GLY A 19 -3.31 -2.55 2.70
CA GLY A 19 -4.02 -2.43 3.96
C GLY A 19 -5.39 -3.08 3.94
N LEU A 20 -6.11 -2.90 2.83
CA LEU A 20 -7.45 -3.48 2.67
C LEU A 20 -7.42 -5.00 2.68
N TYR A 21 -6.37 -5.60 2.13
CA TYR A 21 -6.22 -7.05 2.10
C TYR A 21 -5.56 -7.62 3.36
N GLY A 22 -5.32 -6.78 4.36
CA GLY A 22 -4.74 -7.24 5.61
C GLY A 22 -3.25 -7.56 5.53
N MET A 23 -2.58 -7.07 4.49
CA MET A 23 -1.16 -7.30 4.32
C MET A 23 -0.36 -6.34 5.19
N GLN A 24 0.84 -6.76 5.58
CA GLN A 24 1.77 -5.90 6.29
C GLN A 24 2.24 -4.78 5.38
N ARG A 25 2.74 -3.71 6.00
CA ARG A 25 3.38 -2.64 5.22
C ARG A 25 4.59 -3.21 4.48
N MET A 26 4.63 -2.91 3.19
CA MET A 26 5.69 -3.42 2.31
C MET A 26 6.49 -2.30 1.66
N ASP A 27 6.46 -1.12 2.27
CA ASP A 27 7.15 0.04 1.72
C ASP A 27 8.65 -0.21 1.57
N PHE A 28 9.27 -0.92 2.51
CA PHE A 28 10.70 -1.22 2.40
C PHE A 28 11.00 -2.18 1.23
N VAL A 29 10.08 -3.10 0.93
CA VAL A 29 10.24 -4.01 -0.21
C VAL A 29 10.15 -3.25 -1.52
N TYR A 30 9.15 -2.38 -1.63
CA TYR A 30 9.00 -1.56 -2.83
C TYR A 30 10.16 -0.59 -2.99
N ALA A 31 10.64 -0.01 -1.89
CA ALA A 31 11.80 0.90 -1.93
C ALA A 31 13.03 0.19 -2.47
N GLU A 32 13.26 -1.05 -2.04
CA GLU A 32 14.39 -1.83 -2.55
C GLU A 32 14.23 -2.15 -4.02
N GLN A 33 13.06 -2.65 -4.42
CA GLN A 33 12.81 -3.02 -5.80
C GLN A 33 12.86 -1.83 -6.74
N CYS A 34 12.26 -0.71 -6.35
CA CYS A 34 12.24 0.48 -7.18
C CYS A 34 13.54 1.26 -7.15
N GLY A 35 14.28 1.18 -6.04
CA GLY A 35 15.59 1.80 -5.93
C GLY A 35 16.58 1.29 -6.96
N LYS A 36 16.48 0.02 -7.33
CA LYS A 36 17.34 -0.57 -8.37
C LYS A 36 17.17 0.13 -9.73
N HIS A 37 16.00 0.71 -9.95
CA HIS A 37 15.67 1.40 -11.21
C HIS A 37 15.80 2.91 -11.09
N GLY A 38 16.32 3.40 -9.97
CA GLY A 38 16.44 4.84 -9.73
C GLY A 38 15.13 5.54 -9.46
N ALA A 39 14.07 4.80 -9.18
CA ALA A 39 12.77 5.38 -8.88
C ALA A 39 12.58 5.48 -7.37
N ASN A 40 12.01 6.58 -6.92
CA ASN A 40 11.79 6.83 -5.50
C ASN A 40 10.37 6.46 -5.10
N LEU A 41 10.27 5.77 -3.97
CA LEU A 41 8.98 5.47 -3.35
C LEU A 41 8.50 6.69 -2.58
N ASP A 42 7.23 7.03 -2.75
CA ASP A 42 6.58 8.01 -1.89
C ASP A 42 6.06 7.29 -0.64
N VAL A 43 6.91 7.21 0.37
CA VAL A 43 6.61 6.47 1.60
C VAL A 43 5.40 7.07 2.30
N GLY A 44 5.29 8.40 2.32
CA GLY A 44 4.16 9.06 2.97
C GLY A 44 2.83 8.71 2.33
N ALA A 45 2.78 8.71 1.00
CA ALA A 45 1.56 8.35 0.29
C ALA A 45 1.19 6.89 0.52
N TYR A 46 2.18 5.99 0.45
CA TYR A 46 1.95 4.58 0.70
C TYR A 46 1.42 4.34 2.12
N ALA A 47 2.09 4.93 3.11
CA ALA A 47 1.71 4.74 4.51
C ALA A 47 0.29 5.24 4.78
N LYS A 48 -0.06 6.38 4.21
CA LYS A 48 -1.41 6.95 4.37
C LYS A 48 -2.46 6.04 3.74
N GLY A 49 -2.19 5.59 2.52
CA GLY A 49 -3.09 4.67 1.84
C GLY A 49 -3.26 3.37 2.62
N TRP A 50 -2.16 2.81 3.09
CA TRP A 50 -2.18 1.58 3.88
C TRP A 50 -3.03 1.74 5.13
N GLN A 51 -2.86 2.83 5.86
CA GLN A 51 -3.64 3.07 7.07
C GLN A 51 -5.13 3.18 6.77
N GLU A 52 -5.48 3.89 5.71
CA GLU A 52 -6.89 4.02 5.31
C GLU A 52 -7.45 2.68 4.83
N GLY A 53 -6.64 1.87 4.17
CA GLY A 53 -7.04 0.53 3.78
C GLY A 53 -7.32 -0.36 4.97
N VAL A 54 -6.47 -0.29 5.99
CA VAL A 54 -6.67 -1.03 7.24
C VAL A 54 -7.96 -0.59 7.92
N TRP A 55 -8.22 0.70 7.97
CA TRP A 55 -9.46 1.22 8.55
C TRP A 55 -10.68 0.70 7.79
N GLU A 56 -10.60 0.69 6.47
CA GLU A 56 -11.70 0.17 5.65
C GLU A 56 -11.96 -1.31 5.92
N LEU A 57 -10.89 -2.09 6.01
CA LEU A 57 -11.00 -3.51 6.33
C LEU A 57 -11.64 -3.72 7.70
N ASP A 58 -11.17 -2.97 8.69
CA ASP A 58 -11.68 -3.06 10.05
C ASP A 58 -13.17 -2.69 10.11
N SER A 59 -13.55 -1.64 9.38
CA SER A 59 -14.93 -1.20 9.29
C SER A 59 -15.83 -2.30 8.69
N ARG A 60 -15.36 -2.94 7.64
CA ARG A 60 -16.10 -4.03 7.00
C ARG A 60 -16.25 -5.22 7.92
N ARG A 61 -15.19 -5.55 8.67
CA ARG A 61 -15.24 -6.65 9.64
C ARG A 61 -16.27 -6.38 10.73
N LYS A 62 -16.28 -5.15 11.24
CA LYS A 62 -17.22 -4.78 12.29
C LYS A 62 -18.67 -4.90 11.80
N HIS A 63 -18.94 -4.42 10.61
CA HIS A 63 -20.28 -4.50 10.06
C HIS A 63 -20.69 -5.95 9.77
N GLY A 64 -19.79 -6.73 9.20
CA GLY A 64 -20.07 -8.13 8.92
C GLY A 64 -20.21 -8.98 10.17
N GLY A 65 -19.42 -8.68 11.18
CA GLY A 65 -19.46 -9.43 12.43
C GLY A 65 -20.65 -9.14 13.33
N ALA A 66 -21.24 -7.97 13.18
CA ALA A 66 -22.37 -7.56 14.01
C ALA A 66 -23.67 -8.23 13.61
N ASP A 67 -23.72 -8.74 12.44
CA ASP A 67 -24.92 -9.39 11.92
C ASP A 67 -24.91 -10.87 12.23
#